data_9aa0e16548e26a7a63bae8f4f23167c4
#
_entry.id   9aa0e16548e26a7a63bae8f4f23167c4
#
_cell.length_a   1.000
_cell.length_b   1.000
_cell.length_c   1.000
_cell.angle_alpha   90.00
_cell.angle_beta   90.00
_cell.angle_gamma   90.00
#
_symmetry.space_group_name_H-M   'P 1'
#
loop_
_entity.id
_entity.type
_entity.pdbx_description
1 polymer ?
#
loop_
_entity_poly.entity_id
_entity_poly.type
_entity_poly.pdbx_seq_one_letter_code
_entity_poly.pdbx_strand_id
1 'polypeptide(L)'
;MVFYFTCSDPRYTMYMGRDKHENEHLIAHGWPEDLWFHVDGHSSAHVYLRLPKGESIKDVPEAVVQECSQLTKANSIEGCKLANVKIIYTMWSNLRKAAGMADGQVGYHDRRAVMHTVVEHRNNATGNR
;
A
#
# COMPACT_ATOMS: atom_id res chain seq x y z
N MET A 1 -16.74 -0.64 4.24
CA MET A 1 -16.69 -1.44 2.99
C MET A 1 -15.28 -1.44 2.44
N VAL A 2 -14.74 -2.62 2.18
CA VAL A 2 -13.39 -2.78 1.64
C VAL A 2 -13.49 -2.94 0.14
N PHE A 3 -12.63 -2.23 -0.59
CA PHE A 3 -12.55 -2.34 -2.04
C PHE A 3 -11.48 -3.37 -2.42
N TYR A 4 -11.83 -4.28 -3.31
CA TYR A 4 -10.92 -5.32 -3.79
C TYR A 4 -10.59 -5.08 -5.26
N PHE A 5 -9.33 -5.32 -5.61
CA PHE A 5 -8.84 -5.12 -6.98
C PHE A 5 -8.02 -6.34 -7.39
N THR A 6 -8.14 -6.73 -8.65
CA THR A 6 -7.30 -7.79 -9.20
C THR A 6 -6.00 -7.21 -9.73
N CYS A 7 -4.92 -7.99 -9.60
CA CYS A 7 -3.64 -7.65 -10.19
C CYS A 7 -3.52 -8.30 -11.57
N SER A 8 -2.55 -7.83 -12.36
CA SER A 8 -2.22 -8.49 -13.62
C SER A 8 -1.82 -9.94 -13.38
N ASP A 9 -1.21 -10.23 -12.23
CA ASP A 9 -0.93 -11.60 -11.79
C ASP A 9 -2.09 -12.04 -10.88
N PRO A 10 -2.91 -13.00 -11.32
CA PRO A 10 -4.12 -13.38 -10.58
C PRO A 10 -3.86 -14.07 -9.24
N ARG A 11 -2.60 -14.41 -8.94
CA ARG A 11 -2.26 -14.99 -7.63
C ARG A 11 -2.30 -13.97 -6.52
N TYR A 12 -2.35 -12.67 -6.86
CA TYR A 12 -2.32 -11.57 -5.90
C TYR A 12 -3.64 -10.81 -5.93
N THR A 13 -4.08 -10.38 -4.77
CA THR A 13 -5.28 -9.54 -4.64
C THR A 13 -4.91 -8.28 -3.85
N MET A 14 -5.27 -7.12 -4.40
CA MET A 14 -5.14 -5.86 -3.70
C MET A 14 -6.44 -5.52 -3.01
N TYR A 15 -6.35 -4.85 -1.87
CA TYR A 15 -7.55 -4.32 -1.22
C TYR A 15 -7.20 -3.05 -0.45
N MET A 16 -8.22 -2.22 -0.21
CA MET A 16 -8.04 -0.99 0.56
C MET A 16 -9.32 -0.63 1.28
N GLY A 17 -9.19 0.07 2.41
CA GLY A 17 -10.33 0.56 3.14
C GLY A 17 -10.94 1.78 2.46
N ARG A 18 -12.23 2.00 2.72
CA ARG A 18 -12.98 3.11 2.13
C ARG A 18 -12.53 4.46 2.69
N ASP A 19 -12.19 4.51 3.97
CA ASP A 19 -11.85 5.75 4.67
C ASP A 19 -10.89 5.45 5.83
N LYS A 20 -10.52 6.49 6.58
CA LYS A 20 -9.56 6.33 7.67
C LYS A 20 -10.07 5.43 8.80
N HIS A 21 -11.38 5.37 9.00
CA HIS A 21 -11.95 4.49 10.04
C HIS A 21 -11.78 3.03 9.65
N GLU A 22 -12.04 2.70 8.38
CA GLU A 22 -11.84 1.35 7.89
C GLU A 22 -10.35 0.99 7.83
N ASN A 23 -9.50 1.97 7.49
CA ASN A 23 -8.05 1.78 7.55
C ASN A 23 -7.61 1.39 8.96
N GLU A 24 -8.16 2.06 9.98
CA GLU A 24 -7.85 1.74 11.37
C GLU A 24 -8.26 0.31 11.71
N HIS A 25 -9.43 -0.12 11.23
CA HIS A 25 -9.90 -1.48 11.42
C HIS A 25 -8.95 -2.50 10.77
N LEU A 26 -8.48 -2.21 9.56
CA LEU A 26 -7.55 -3.10 8.84
C LEU A 26 -6.18 -3.14 9.52
N ILE A 27 -5.74 -2.03 10.11
CA ILE A 27 -4.50 -2.02 10.89
C ILE A 27 -4.65 -2.93 12.11
N ALA A 28 -5.81 -2.90 12.78
CA ALA A 28 -6.03 -3.69 13.98
C ALA A 28 -6.22 -5.18 13.70
N HIS A 29 -6.81 -5.52 12.56
CA HIS A 29 -7.28 -6.89 12.27
C HIS A 29 -6.72 -7.47 10.97
N GLY A 30 -5.62 -6.92 10.46
CA GLY A 30 -5.01 -7.40 9.22
C GLY A 30 -4.37 -8.78 9.37
N TRP A 31 -4.02 -9.36 8.25
CA TRP A 31 -3.31 -10.63 8.22
C TRP A 31 -1.81 -10.38 8.22
N PRO A 32 -1.04 -11.05 9.08
CA PRO A 32 0.40 -10.76 9.23
C PRO A 32 1.19 -10.83 7.94
N GLU A 33 0.81 -11.72 7.03
CA GLU A 33 1.54 -11.92 5.78
C GLU A 33 1.12 -10.97 4.67
N ASP A 34 0.11 -10.12 4.88
CA ASP A 34 -0.26 -9.12 3.88
C ASP A 34 0.76 -7.99 3.85
N LEU A 35 0.95 -7.40 2.68
CA LEU A 35 1.76 -6.19 2.54
C LEU A 35 0.87 -4.96 2.67
N TRP A 36 1.47 -3.88 3.15
CA TRP A 36 0.82 -2.59 3.33
C TRP A 36 1.61 -1.54 2.55
N PHE A 37 0.91 -0.71 1.77
CA PHE A 37 1.50 0.34 0.95
C PHE A 37 0.94 1.69 1.34
N HIS A 38 1.78 2.71 1.32
CA HIS A 38 1.38 4.08 1.66
C HIS A 38 2.30 5.07 0.94
N VAL A 39 1.76 6.24 0.60
CA VAL A 39 2.59 7.32 0.07
C VAL A 39 3.47 7.85 1.19
N ASP A 40 4.75 8.03 0.89
CA ASP A 40 5.69 8.57 1.88
C ASP A 40 5.51 10.07 1.99
N GLY A 41 5.25 10.55 3.20
CA GLY A 41 5.16 11.98 3.50
C GLY A 41 3.84 12.65 3.17
N HIS A 42 2.85 11.94 2.65
CA HIS A 42 1.53 12.49 2.34
C HIS A 42 0.44 11.55 2.79
N SER A 43 -0.75 12.10 3.02
CA SER A 43 -1.92 11.26 3.27
C SER A 43 -2.27 10.47 2.01
N SER A 44 -2.63 9.22 2.20
CA SER A 44 -3.08 8.38 1.10
C SER A 44 -3.95 7.25 1.63
N ALA A 45 -4.54 6.51 0.70
CA ALA A 45 -5.17 5.24 1.05
C ALA A 45 -4.11 4.29 1.58
N HIS A 46 -4.55 3.35 2.41
CA HIS A 46 -3.74 2.20 2.81
C HIS A 46 -4.10 1.07 1.86
N VAL A 47 -3.18 0.70 1.00
CA VAL A 47 -3.39 -0.38 0.04
C VAL A 47 -2.71 -1.62 0.58
N TYR A 48 -3.40 -2.74 0.53
CA TYR A 48 -2.90 -4.03 1.02
C TYR A 48 -2.78 -4.99 -0.16
N LEU A 49 -1.81 -5.87 -0.06
CA LEU A 49 -1.61 -6.93 -1.04
C LEU A 49 -1.64 -8.27 -0.33
N ARG A 50 -2.58 -9.13 -0.70
CA ARG A 50 -2.64 -10.50 -0.20
C ARG A 50 -1.69 -11.37 -1.02
N LEU A 51 -0.71 -11.95 -0.36
CA LEU A 51 0.27 -12.83 -1.00
C LEU A 51 -0.24 -14.26 -1.08
N PRO A 52 0.19 -15.02 -2.10
CA PRO A 52 -0.04 -16.46 -2.10
C PRO A 52 0.64 -17.09 -0.88
N LYS A 53 0.07 -18.20 -0.42
CA LYS A 53 0.61 -18.91 0.73
C LYS A 53 2.08 -19.29 0.49
N GLY A 54 2.91 -18.98 1.48
CA GLY A 54 4.33 -19.34 1.43
C GLY A 54 5.23 -18.29 0.79
N GLU A 55 4.66 -17.23 0.20
CA GLU A 55 5.46 -16.16 -0.37
C GLU A 55 5.78 -15.09 0.66
N SER A 56 6.90 -14.42 0.44
CA SER A 56 7.32 -13.31 1.28
C SER A 56 7.39 -12.02 0.45
N ILE A 57 7.65 -10.91 1.12
CA ILE A 57 7.77 -9.61 0.47
C ILE A 57 8.81 -9.62 -0.66
N LYS A 58 9.86 -10.44 -0.53
CA LYS A 58 10.92 -10.51 -1.54
C LYS A 58 10.50 -11.25 -2.81
N ASP A 59 9.42 -12.03 -2.73
CA ASP A 59 8.96 -12.86 -3.84
C ASP A 59 8.00 -12.12 -4.76
N VAL A 60 7.52 -10.93 -4.34
CA VAL A 60 6.50 -10.19 -5.09
C VAL A 60 7.13 -9.61 -6.36
N PRO A 61 6.55 -9.90 -7.54
CA PRO A 61 7.08 -9.34 -8.78
C PRO A 61 7.03 -7.81 -8.78
N GLU A 62 8.01 -7.19 -9.42
CA GLU A 62 8.08 -5.73 -9.50
C GLU A 62 6.82 -5.15 -10.14
N ALA A 63 6.26 -5.82 -11.14
CA ALA A 63 5.02 -5.37 -11.78
C ALA A 63 3.86 -5.26 -10.78
N VAL A 64 3.76 -6.21 -9.86
CA VAL A 64 2.71 -6.19 -8.83
C VAL A 64 2.96 -5.07 -7.83
N VAL A 65 4.23 -4.87 -7.44
CA VAL A 65 4.61 -3.76 -6.55
C VAL A 65 4.20 -2.43 -7.20
N GLN A 66 4.46 -2.27 -8.51
CA GLN A 66 4.09 -1.05 -9.22
C GLN A 66 2.57 -0.87 -9.30
N GLU A 67 1.81 -1.94 -9.50
CA GLU A 67 0.35 -1.84 -9.52
C GLU A 67 -0.19 -1.35 -8.17
N CYS A 68 0.30 -1.92 -7.08
CA CYS A 68 -0.09 -1.49 -5.74
C CYS A 68 0.31 -0.04 -5.49
N SER A 69 1.50 0.33 -5.94
CA SER A 69 2.04 1.68 -5.75
C SER A 69 1.24 2.71 -6.54
N GLN A 70 0.84 2.38 -7.77
CA GLN A 70 0.02 3.26 -8.58
C GLN A 70 -1.37 3.45 -7.97
N LEU A 71 -1.98 2.39 -7.47
CA LEU A 71 -3.27 2.48 -6.79
C LEU A 71 -3.15 3.38 -5.55
N THR A 72 -2.07 3.24 -4.80
CA THR A 72 -1.81 4.06 -3.61
C THR A 72 -1.67 5.53 -3.98
N LYS A 73 -0.88 5.83 -5.03
CA LYS A 73 -0.70 7.19 -5.51
C LYS A 73 -2.02 7.80 -5.97
N ALA A 74 -2.80 7.05 -6.73
CA ALA A 74 -4.07 7.53 -7.28
C ALA A 74 -5.07 7.91 -6.19
N ASN A 75 -4.94 7.31 -5.02
CA ASN A 75 -5.85 7.56 -3.89
C ASN A 75 -5.19 8.43 -2.81
N SER A 76 -4.22 9.25 -3.20
CA SER A 76 -3.64 10.28 -2.34
C SER A 76 -4.06 11.64 -2.89
N ILE A 77 -4.66 12.47 -2.05
CA ILE A 77 -5.14 13.79 -2.50
C ILE A 77 -3.97 14.63 -3.07
N GLU A 78 -2.84 14.64 -2.39
CA GLU A 78 -1.68 15.40 -2.84
C GLU A 78 -0.81 14.57 -3.78
N GLY A 79 -0.60 13.30 -3.46
CA GLY A 79 0.29 12.44 -4.23
C GLY A 79 -0.14 12.26 -5.68
N CYS A 80 -1.45 12.21 -5.95
CA CYS A 80 -1.94 12.01 -7.31
C CYS A 80 -1.59 13.19 -8.24
N LYS A 81 -1.24 14.35 -7.68
CA LYS A 81 -0.90 15.54 -8.44
C LYS A 81 0.60 15.66 -8.70
N LEU A 82 1.41 14.85 -8.05
CA LEU A 82 2.87 14.93 -8.16
C LEU A 82 3.37 14.09 -9.32
N ALA A 83 4.46 14.52 -9.95
CA ALA A 83 5.07 13.79 -11.06
C ALA A 83 5.69 12.48 -10.57
N ASN A 84 6.44 12.55 -9.47
CA ASN A 84 7.08 11.39 -8.89
C ASN A 84 6.67 11.29 -7.43
N VAL A 85 6.28 10.10 -7.01
CA VAL A 85 5.84 9.88 -5.64
C VAL A 85 6.59 8.69 -5.06
N LYS A 86 7.13 8.90 -3.87
CA LYS A 86 7.76 7.80 -3.13
C LYS A 86 6.67 7.01 -2.41
N ILE A 87 6.74 5.71 -2.55
CA ILE A 87 5.82 4.78 -1.90
C ILE A 87 6.63 3.93 -0.94
N ILE A 88 6.12 3.75 0.27
CA ILE A 88 6.71 2.84 1.23
C ILE A 88 5.80 1.63 1.35
N TYR A 89 6.39 0.46 1.56
CA TYR A 89 5.62 -0.75 1.79
C TYR A 89 6.38 -1.70 2.71
N THR A 90 5.62 -2.48 3.46
CA THR A 90 6.19 -3.42 4.42
C THR A 90 5.11 -4.45 4.75
N MET A 91 5.50 -5.49 5.49
CA MET A 91 4.53 -6.48 5.99
C MET A 91 3.59 -5.85 7.00
N TRP A 92 2.32 -6.27 6.98
CA TRP A 92 1.38 -5.82 8.02
C TRP A 92 1.94 -6.08 9.42
N SER A 93 2.62 -7.21 9.61
CA SER A 93 3.21 -7.56 10.91
C SER A 93 4.27 -6.58 11.39
N ASN A 94 4.80 -5.75 10.49
CA ASN A 94 5.78 -4.72 10.85
C ASN A 94 5.13 -3.38 11.24
N LEU A 95 3.82 -3.26 11.09
CA LEU A 95 3.11 -2.04 11.47
C LEU A 95 2.96 -1.99 12.99
N ARG A 96 3.19 -0.81 13.55
CA ARG A 96 3.08 -0.59 14.99
C ARG A 96 2.08 0.53 15.25
N LYS A 97 1.08 0.23 16.06
CA LYS A 97 0.08 1.20 16.47
C LYS A 97 0.28 1.49 17.95
N ALA A 98 0.62 2.74 18.27
CA ALA A 98 0.81 3.16 19.66
C ALA A 98 -0.36 4.01 20.12
N ALA A 99 -0.54 4.07 21.44
CA ALA A 99 -1.55 4.95 22.04
C ALA A 99 -1.25 6.40 21.65
N GLY A 100 -2.31 7.15 21.34
CA GLY A 100 -2.16 8.55 20.94
C GLY A 100 -1.99 8.77 19.45
N MET A 101 -1.78 7.72 18.67
CA MET A 101 -1.74 7.86 17.22
C MET A 101 -3.13 8.08 16.67
N ALA A 102 -3.23 8.97 15.68
CA ALA A 102 -4.49 9.24 15.00
C ALA A 102 -4.95 8.04 14.18
N ASP A 103 -6.24 8.03 13.84
CA ASP A 103 -6.78 6.99 12.95
C ASP A 103 -6.00 6.97 11.63
N GLY A 104 -5.57 5.79 11.20
CA GLY A 104 -4.79 5.62 9.99
C GLY A 104 -3.31 5.88 10.15
N GLN A 105 -2.87 6.43 11.28
CA GLN A 105 -1.44 6.66 11.53
C GLN A 105 -0.79 5.40 12.06
N VAL A 106 0.42 5.07 11.56
CA VAL A 106 1.16 3.89 12.01
C VAL A 106 2.64 4.22 12.13
N GLY A 107 3.32 3.46 12.97
CA GLY A 107 4.78 3.38 12.99
C GLY A 107 5.21 1.98 12.57
N TYR A 108 6.47 1.67 12.82
CA TYR A 108 7.04 0.38 12.42
C TYR A 108 7.82 -0.23 13.57
N HIS A 109 7.80 -1.55 13.67
CA HIS A 109 8.64 -2.27 14.63
C HIS A 109 10.10 -2.23 14.19
N ASP A 110 10.36 -2.40 12.89
CA ASP A 110 11.70 -2.37 12.32
C ASP A 110 11.69 -1.52 11.06
N ARG A 111 12.29 -0.35 11.13
CA ARG A 111 12.37 0.56 9.98
C ARG A 111 13.19 -0.01 8.83
N ARG A 112 14.11 -0.92 9.13
CA ARG A 112 14.93 -1.54 8.08
C ARG A 112 14.14 -2.53 7.24
N ALA A 113 12.99 -2.97 7.72
CA ALA A 113 12.10 -3.86 6.98
C ALA A 113 11.09 -3.10 6.12
N VAL A 114 11.15 -1.78 6.11
CA VAL A 114 10.28 -0.95 5.27
C VAL A 114 10.96 -0.77 3.92
N MET A 115 10.26 -1.16 2.85
CA MET A 115 10.76 -1.06 1.49
C MET A 115 10.30 0.25 0.86
N HIS A 116 11.05 0.71 -0.14
CA HIS A 116 10.76 1.97 -0.82
C HIS A 116 10.72 1.75 -2.33
N THR A 117 9.80 2.42 -2.99
CA THR A 117 9.74 2.44 -4.44
C THR A 117 9.25 3.81 -4.89
N VAL A 118 9.31 4.05 -6.19
CA VAL A 118 8.90 5.33 -6.77
C VAL A 118 7.91 5.06 -7.88
N VAL A 119 6.81 5.82 -7.88
CA VAL A 119 5.85 5.83 -8.98
C VAL A 119 6.07 7.11 -9.77
N GLU A 120 6.37 6.96 -11.05
CA GLU A 120 6.54 8.09 -11.94
C GLU A 120 5.21 8.43 -12.62
N HIS A 121 5.04 9.69 -12.93
CA HIS A 121 3.87 10.13 -13.68
C HIS A 121 3.92 9.53 -15.09
N ARG A 122 2.84 8.86 -15.53
CA ARG A 122 2.70 8.32 -16.88
C ARG A 122 1.50 8.95 -17.56
N ASN A 123 1.75 9.32 -18.79
CA ASN A 123 0.63 9.74 -19.63
C ASN A 123 -0.05 8.50 -20.20
N ASN A 124 0.12 8.48 -20.08
CA ASN A 124 -0.41 7.48 -20.46
C ASN A 124 -0.89 6.95 -20.78
N ALA A 125 -0.73 6.84 -21.10
CA ALA A 125 -1.12 6.33 -21.42
C ALA A 125 -1.48 5.80 -21.38
N THR A 126 -1.48 5.77 -21.63
CA THR A 126 -1.79 5.34 -21.49
C THR A 126 -1.90 5.40 -21.04
N GLY A 127 -1.76 5.58 -21.53
CA GLY A 127 -1.88 5.84 -21.29
C GLY A 127 -1.96 6.16 -20.83
N ASN A 128 -2.08 6.33 -21.30
CA ASN A 128 -2.24 6.75 -21.05
C ASN A 128 -2.58 7.13 -20.75
N ARG A 129 -2.71 7.18 -21.32
CA ARG A 129 -3.09 7.58 -21.41
C ARG A 129 -3.39 7.90 -21.25
#